data_8179d5b630006c75a143e27e0e822bf4
#
_entry.id   8179d5b630006c75a143e27e0e822bf4
#
_cell.length_a   1.000
_cell.length_b   1.000
_cell.length_c   1.000
_cell.angle_alpha   90.00
_cell.angle_beta   90.00
_cell.angle_gamma   90.00
#
_symmetry.space_group_name_H-M   'P 1'
#
loop_
_entity.id
_entity.type
_entity.pdbx_description
1 polymer ?
#
loop_
_entity_poly.entity_id
_entity_poly.type
_entity_poly.pdbx_seq_one_letter_code
_entity_poly.pdbx_strand_id
1 'polypeptide(L)'
;QAKQADELFSKGIDKGPLQGIPYGLKDLFSIKGTKTTWGAQPYKDQSIDLDAYVYTRLKNAGAVLVAKFTLGALAMGDYWFGGRTKNPWNLERGSSGSSAGSSSATVAGLVPFAIGTETHGSIISPSHTCGATGLRPTFGSISRSGAMTLSWSLDKVGPICRSAEDAATVFAYIHGTDDKDASAVNAAFNYKSKTGVKTLRIGYAKNHFDRNSLANSFYKELISLKK
;
A
#
# COMPACT_ATOMS: atom_id res chain seq x y z
N GLN A 1 -11.16 11.70 -13.44
CA GLN A 1 -9.73 11.90 -13.10
C GLN A 1 -8.84 11.75 -14.34
N ALA A 2 -8.97 10.70 -15.17
CA ALA A 2 -8.16 10.53 -16.38
C ALA A 2 -8.26 11.74 -17.31
N LYS A 3 -9.48 12.16 -17.69
CA LYS A 3 -9.70 13.36 -18.51
C LYS A 3 -9.07 14.62 -17.89
N GLN A 4 -9.14 14.76 -16.57
CA GLN A 4 -8.50 15.89 -15.87
C GLN A 4 -6.96 15.82 -15.97
N ALA A 5 -6.38 14.62 -15.91
CA ALA A 5 -4.94 14.44 -16.12
C ALA A 5 -4.55 14.82 -17.57
N ASP A 6 -5.33 14.38 -18.56
CA ASP A 6 -5.11 14.75 -19.97
C ASP A 6 -5.17 16.26 -20.19
N GLU A 7 -6.14 16.95 -19.58
CA GLU A 7 -6.26 18.39 -19.62
C GLU A 7 -5.06 19.12 -18.98
N LEU A 8 -4.53 18.58 -17.89
CA LEU A 8 -3.34 19.14 -17.24
C LEU A 8 -2.11 18.96 -18.13
N PHE A 9 -1.91 17.76 -18.68
CA PHE A 9 -0.81 17.50 -19.60
C PHE A 9 -0.87 18.41 -20.86
N SER A 10 -2.07 18.58 -21.43
CA SER A 10 -2.24 19.47 -22.61
C SER A 10 -1.92 20.92 -22.34
N LYS A 11 -2.02 21.35 -21.07
CA LYS A 11 -1.67 22.70 -20.60
C LYS A 11 -0.21 22.82 -20.10
N GLY A 12 0.59 21.74 -20.19
CA GLY A 12 1.96 21.69 -19.68
C GLY A 12 2.06 21.76 -18.15
N ILE A 13 0.97 21.43 -17.43
CA ILE A 13 0.95 21.46 -15.98
C ILE A 13 1.42 20.09 -15.46
N ASP A 14 2.54 20.08 -14.73
CA ASP A 14 3.13 18.91 -14.09
C ASP A 14 2.92 18.98 -12.56
N LYS A 15 2.24 17.97 -12.01
CA LYS A 15 2.05 17.78 -10.56
C LYS A 15 3.07 16.81 -9.93
N GLY A 16 3.96 16.29 -10.74
CA GLY A 16 4.99 15.35 -10.31
C GLY A 16 4.74 13.90 -10.74
N PRO A 17 5.56 12.96 -10.28
CA PRO A 17 5.68 11.60 -10.81
C PRO A 17 4.41 10.74 -10.70
N LEU A 18 3.42 11.14 -9.93
CA LEU A 18 2.15 10.41 -9.81
C LEU A 18 1.03 10.95 -10.71
N GLN A 19 1.26 12.06 -11.43
CA GLN A 19 0.24 12.63 -12.32
C GLN A 19 -0.11 11.64 -13.45
N GLY A 20 -1.41 11.35 -13.60
CA GLY A 20 -1.91 10.42 -14.62
C GLY A 20 -1.69 8.95 -14.30
N ILE A 21 -0.95 8.61 -13.23
CA ILE A 21 -0.65 7.23 -12.89
C ILE A 21 -1.89 6.53 -12.29
N PRO A 22 -2.35 5.41 -12.90
CA PRO A 22 -3.48 4.66 -12.36
C PRO A 22 -3.11 3.90 -11.08
N TYR A 23 -4.05 3.84 -10.13
CA TYR A 23 -3.84 3.10 -8.89
C TYR A 23 -5.15 2.53 -8.33
N GLY A 24 -5.03 1.64 -7.35
CA GLY A 24 -6.17 1.11 -6.62
C GLY A 24 -6.08 1.31 -5.11
N LEU A 25 -7.24 1.33 -4.47
CA LEU A 25 -7.37 1.42 -3.01
C LEU A 25 -7.98 0.15 -2.44
N LYS A 26 -7.46 -0.32 -1.32
CA LYS A 26 -8.12 -1.34 -0.50
C LYS A 26 -9.52 -0.84 -0.10
N ASP A 27 -10.54 -1.70 -0.23
CA ASP A 27 -11.95 -1.31 -0.05
C ASP A 27 -12.37 -1.11 1.42
N LEU A 28 -11.44 -0.72 2.28
CA LEU A 28 -11.75 -0.15 3.58
C LEU A 28 -11.62 1.38 3.63
N PHE A 29 -11.02 1.99 2.60
CA PHE A 29 -10.95 3.44 2.47
C PHE A 29 -12.24 3.99 1.88
N SER A 30 -12.85 4.96 2.55
CA SER A 30 -14.04 5.63 2.06
C SER A 30 -13.72 6.61 0.94
N ILE A 31 -14.63 6.68 -0.03
CA ILE A 31 -14.63 7.66 -1.11
C ILE A 31 -16.07 8.07 -1.37
N LYS A 32 -16.36 9.35 -1.31
CA LYS A 32 -17.68 9.90 -1.56
C LYS A 32 -18.25 9.41 -2.89
N GLY A 33 -19.52 9.01 -2.85
CA GLY A 33 -20.24 8.53 -4.03
C GLY A 33 -19.86 7.13 -4.50
N THR A 34 -19.04 6.40 -3.75
CA THR A 34 -18.72 4.99 -4.01
C THR A 34 -19.07 4.10 -2.83
N LYS A 35 -19.29 2.80 -3.12
CA LYS A 35 -19.45 1.81 -2.05
C LYS A 35 -18.12 1.60 -1.32
N THR A 36 -18.19 1.37 -0.01
CA THR A 36 -17.06 1.03 0.85
C THR A 36 -17.50 -0.15 1.71
N THR A 37 -17.15 -1.36 1.27
CA THR A 37 -17.82 -2.58 1.72
C THR A 37 -17.10 -3.29 2.87
N TRP A 38 -15.86 -2.90 3.17
CA TRP A 38 -15.00 -3.58 4.13
C TRP A 38 -14.85 -5.09 3.86
N GLY A 39 -15.17 -5.52 2.62
CA GLY A 39 -15.13 -6.93 2.21
C GLY A 39 -16.18 -7.82 2.86
N ALA A 40 -17.10 -7.29 3.66
CA ALA A 40 -18.05 -8.05 4.46
C ALA A 40 -19.49 -7.91 3.94
N GLN A 41 -20.21 -9.04 3.84
CA GLN A 41 -21.54 -9.12 3.29
C GLN A 41 -22.55 -8.10 3.89
N PRO A 42 -22.59 -7.85 5.20
CA PRO A 42 -23.52 -6.86 5.77
C PRO A 42 -23.31 -5.43 5.28
N TYR A 43 -22.10 -5.12 4.79
CA TYR A 43 -21.69 -3.78 4.35
C TYR A 43 -21.56 -3.66 2.83
N LYS A 44 -21.97 -4.68 2.06
CA LYS A 44 -21.78 -4.70 0.58
C LYS A 44 -22.37 -3.51 -0.16
N ASP A 45 -23.39 -2.88 0.40
CA ASP A 45 -24.09 -1.73 -0.17
C ASP A 45 -23.82 -0.42 0.57
N GLN A 46 -22.92 -0.44 1.57
CA GLN A 46 -22.57 0.72 2.37
C GLN A 46 -21.89 1.79 1.52
N SER A 47 -22.34 3.04 1.69
CA SER A 47 -21.67 4.25 1.23
C SER A 47 -21.36 5.15 2.42
N ILE A 48 -20.16 5.74 2.41
CA ILE A 48 -19.70 6.64 3.46
C ILE A 48 -19.40 8.00 2.82
N ASP A 49 -20.08 9.06 3.29
CA ASP A 49 -19.91 10.40 2.73
C ASP A 49 -18.63 11.10 3.27
N LEU A 50 -17.51 10.45 3.04
CA LEU A 50 -16.19 10.92 3.46
C LEU A 50 -15.14 10.44 2.45
N ASP A 51 -14.26 11.35 2.03
CA ASP A 51 -13.05 11.00 1.29
C ASP A 51 -11.93 10.67 2.27
N ALA A 52 -11.32 9.50 2.16
CA ALA A 52 -10.17 9.13 2.96
C ALA A 52 -8.97 10.04 2.67
N TYR A 53 -8.18 10.33 3.72
CA TYR A 53 -6.98 11.16 3.60
C TYR A 53 -6.07 10.72 2.46
N VAL A 54 -5.73 9.44 2.39
CA VAL A 54 -4.83 8.91 1.36
C VAL A 54 -5.39 9.10 -0.06
N TYR A 55 -6.71 8.96 -0.24
CA TYR A 55 -7.36 9.24 -1.52
C TYR A 55 -7.23 10.72 -1.89
N THR A 56 -7.49 11.62 -0.94
CA THR A 56 -7.37 13.06 -1.17
C THR A 56 -5.94 13.45 -1.54
N ARG A 57 -4.93 12.89 -0.86
CA ARG A 57 -3.52 13.12 -1.18
C ARG A 57 -3.16 12.68 -2.60
N LEU A 58 -3.54 11.48 -2.99
CA LEU A 58 -3.26 10.92 -4.33
C LEU A 58 -4.03 11.68 -5.43
N LYS A 59 -5.29 12.05 -5.18
CA LYS A 59 -6.09 12.89 -6.09
C LYS A 59 -5.42 14.24 -6.34
N ASN A 60 -4.90 14.89 -5.28
CA ASN A 60 -4.21 16.18 -5.39
C ASN A 60 -2.87 16.05 -6.14
N ALA A 61 -2.19 14.91 -6.01
CA ALA A 61 -1.00 14.57 -6.79
C ALA A 61 -1.31 14.23 -8.27
N GLY A 62 -2.58 14.22 -8.66
CA GLY A 62 -3.02 13.92 -10.02
C GLY A 62 -3.07 12.43 -10.37
N ALA A 63 -2.91 11.54 -9.41
CA ALA A 63 -3.05 10.10 -9.62
C ALA A 63 -4.52 9.71 -9.93
N VAL A 64 -4.70 8.66 -10.73
CA VAL A 64 -6.01 8.25 -11.25
C VAL A 64 -6.48 6.99 -10.52
N LEU A 65 -7.50 7.12 -9.66
CA LEU A 65 -8.09 5.96 -9.03
C LEU A 65 -8.91 5.17 -10.06
N VAL A 66 -8.56 3.90 -10.29
CA VAL A 66 -9.24 3.03 -11.25
C VAL A 66 -10.13 1.99 -10.59
N ALA A 67 -9.83 1.58 -9.36
CA ALA A 67 -10.62 0.58 -8.65
C ALA A 67 -10.47 0.67 -7.13
N LYS A 68 -11.49 0.18 -6.42
CA LYS A 68 -11.39 -0.26 -5.03
C LYS A 68 -11.19 -1.77 -5.04
N PHE A 69 -10.13 -2.23 -4.38
CA PHE A 69 -9.70 -3.62 -4.41
C PHE A 69 -10.21 -4.42 -3.23
N THR A 70 -10.44 -5.70 -3.46
CA THR A 70 -10.87 -6.65 -2.44
C THR A 70 -9.94 -6.68 -1.24
N LEU A 71 -10.52 -6.95 -0.08
CA LEU A 71 -9.80 -7.21 1.16
C LEU A 71 -10.45 -8.38 1.88
N GLY A 72 -9.71 -9.07 2.71
CA GLY A 72 -10.35 -10.01 3.62
C GLY A 72 -11.37 -9.30 4.50
N ALA A 73 -12.55 -9.90 4.66
CA ALA A 73 -13.67 -9.31 5.36
C ALA A 73 -13.26 -8.72 6.72
N LEU A 74 -13.63 -7.45 6.96
CA LEU A 74 -13.25 -6.69 8.16
C LEU A 74 -11.74 -6.69 8.44
N ALA A 75 -10.94 -6.62 7.38
CA ALA A 75 -9.47 -6.63 7.41
C ALA A 75 -8.84 -7.95 7.93
N MET A 76 -9.49 -9.11 7.73
CA MET A 76 -9.01 -10.42 8.12
C MET A 76 -8.88 -11.39 6.94
N GLY A 77 -7.67 -11.93 6.70
CA GLY A 77 -7.40 -12.91 5.64
C GLY A 77 -7.65 -12.41 4.21
N ASP A 78 -7.98 -13.32 3.29
CA ASP A 78 -8.18 -13.06 1.86
C ASP A 78 -9.58 -13.44 1.33
N TYR A 79 -10.51 -13.80 2.22
CA TYR A 79 -11.90 -14.07 1.91
C TYR A 79 -12.76 -12.83 2.11
N TRP A 80 -13.60 -12.53 1.13
CA TRP A 80 -14.58 -11.45 1.15
C TRP A 80 -15.93 -11.98 0.66
N PHE A 81 -16.99 -11.19 0.68
CA PHE A 81 -18.34 -11.65 0.29
C PHE A 81 -18.44 -12.17 -1.16
N GLY A 82 -17.51 -11.82 -2.04
CA GLY A 82 -17.43 -12.33 -3.42
C GLY A 82 -16.50 -13.53 -3.60
N GLY A 83 -16.01 -14.14 -2.51
CA GLY A 83 -15.16 -15.32 -2.54
C GLY A 83 -13.74 -15.06 -2.03
N ARG A 84 -12.76 -15.76 -2.58
CA ARG A 84 -11.35 -15.65 -2.18
C ARG A 84 -10.54 -14.90 -3.23
N THR A 85 -9.77 -13.90 -2.79
CA THR A 85 -8.79 -13.24 -3.67
C THR A 85 -7.64 -14.19 -3.97
N LYS A 86 -7.38 -14.42 -5.24
CA LYS A 86 -6.40 -15.39 -5.71
C LYS A 86 -4.99 -14.82 -5.81
N ASN A 87 -3.99 -15.69 -5.66
CA ASN A 87 -2.61 -15.38 -6.00
C ASN A 87 -2.45 -15.44 -7.53
N PRO A 88 -1.94 -14.37 -8.20
CA PRO A 88 -1.82 -14.35 -9.66
C PRO A 88 -0.90 -15.42 -10.24
N TRP A 89 0.07 -15.90 -9.47
CA TRP A 89 1.02 -16.92 -9.90
C TRP A 89 0.50 -18.36 -9.72
N ASN A 90 -0.49 -18.53 -8.84
CA ASN A 90 -1.10 -19.82 -8.58
C ASN A 90 -2.55 -19.62 -8.14
N LEU A 91 -3.48 -19.79 -9.06
CA LEU A 91 -4.90 -19.56 -8.86
C LEU A 91 -5.58 -20.53 -7.88
N GLU A 92 -4.93 -21.63 -7.53
CA GLU A 92 -5.40 -22.56 -6.48
C GLU A 92 -5.13 -22.01 -5.07
N ARG A 93 -4.21 -21.04 -4.96
CA ARG A 93 -3.86 -20.40 -3.70
C ARG A 93 -4.50 -19.01 -3.57
N GLY A 94 -4.72 -18.58 -2.34
CA GLY A 94 -5.10 -17.21 -2.04
C GLY A 94 -3.91 -16.27 -2.04
N SER A 95 -4.21 -14.99 -2.10
CA SER A 95 -3.21 -13.91 -2.07
C SER A 95 -2.64 -13.65 -0.68
N SER A 96 -3.15 -14.30 0.37
CA SER A 96 -3.02 -13.80 1.73
C SER A 96 -3.70 -12.41 1.88
N GLY A 97 -3.63 -11.80 3.07
CA GLY A 97 -4.35 -10.55 3.29
C GLY A 97 -3.90 -9.83 4.57
N SER A 98 -4.65 -8.81 4.93
CA SER A 98 -5.97 -8.43 4.40
C SER A 98 -5.95 -7.48 3.20
N SER A 99 -4.81 -6.89 2.80
CA SER A 99 -4.72 -6.09 1.56
C SER A 99 -4.61 -7.00 0.32
N ALA A 100 -5.53 -7.95 0.22
CA ALA A 100 -5.54 -9.08 -0.71
C ALA A 100 -5.54 -8.62 -2.18
N GLY A 101 -6.56 -7.88 -2.59
CA GLY A 101 -6.70 -7.37 -3.95
C GLY A 101 -5.66 -6.30 -4.28
N SER A 102 -5.23 -5.51 -3.31
CA SER A 102 -4.17 -4.52 -3.51
C SER A 102 -2.87 -5.19 -3.96
N SER A 103 -2.46 -6.28 -3.30
CA SER A 103 -1.26 -7.01 -3.67
C SER A 103 -1.44 -7.80 -4.97
N SER A 104 -2.54 -8.54 -5.10
CA SER A 104 -2.84 -9.36 -6.27
C SER A 104 -2.89 -8.53 -7.56
N ALA A 105 -3.63 -7.41 -7.56
CA ALA A 105 -3.76 -6.55 -8.73
C ALA A 105 -2.45 -5.87 -9.14
N THR A 106 -1.63 -5.44 -8.18
CA THR A 106 -0.32 -4.83 -8.44
C THR A 106 0.62 -5.82 -9.11
N VAL A 107 0.69 -7.05 -8.61
CA VAL A 107 1.58 -8.09 -9.15
C VAL A 107 1.08 -8.61 -10.50
N ALA A 108 -0.25 -8.70 -10.68
CA ALA A 108 -0.84 -9.04 -11.98
C ALA A 108 -0.65 -7.96 -13.05
N GLY A 109 -0.04 -6.82 -12.72
CA GLY A 109 0.21 -5.72 -13.67
C GLY A 109 -1.01 -4.88 -14.00
N LEU A 110 -2.11 -5.01 -13.25
CA LEU A 110 -3.34 -4.25 -13.50
C LEU A 110 -3.20 -2.77 -13.10
N VAL A 111 -2.35 -2.48 -12.13
CA VAL A 111 -1.96 -1.13 -11.71
C VAL A 111 -0.49 -1.08 -11.34
N PRO A 112 0.19 0.07 -11.49
CA PRO A 112 1.57 0.26 -11.01
C PRO A 112 1.71 0.12 -9.50
N PHE A 113 0.72 0.63 -8.75
CA PHE A 113 0.71 0.55 -7.30
C PHE A 113 -0.72 0.48 -6.74
N ALA A 114 -0.82 0.05 -5.51
CA ALA A 114 -2.04 0.10 -4.73
C ALA A 114 -1.76 0.54 -3.29
N ILE A 115 -2.80 0.96 -2.59
CA ILE A 115 -2.72 1.29 -1.16
C ILE A 115 -3.40 0.19 -0.35
N GLY A 116 -2.72 -0.24 0.69
CA GLY A 116 -3.21 -1.18 1.68
C GLY A 116 -3.16 -0.64 3.11
N THR A 117 -3.54 -1.48 4.05
CA THR A 117 -3.41 -1.22 5.48
C THR A 117 -2.85 -2.44 6.20
N GLU A 118 -2.18 -2.20 7.30
CA GLU A 118 -1.67 -3.25 8.15
C GLU A 118 -1.88 -2.97 9.63
N THR A 119 -2.53 -3.90 10.28
CA THR A 119 -2.52 -4.05 11.74
C THR A 119 -1.34 -4.94 12.14
N HIS A 120 -1.34 -6.19 11.63
CA HIS A 120 -0.35 -7.21 11.93
C HIS A 120 -0.14 -8.11 10.68
N GLY A 121 0.69 -7.67 9.74
CA GLY A 121 1.03 -8.40 8.52
C GLY A 121 0.18 -8.09 7.28
N SER A 122 -0.87 -7.26 7.37
CA SER A 122 -1.84 -7.09 6.26
C SER A 122 -1.34 -6.32 5.01
N ILE A 123 -0.15 -5.76 5.02
CA ILE A 123 0.61 -5.30 3.84
C ILE A 123 1.70 -6.32 3.50
N ILE A 124 2.50 -6.69 4.50
CA ILE A 124 3.70 -7.51 4.32
C ILE A 124 3.33 -8.93 3.88
N SER A 125 2.33 -9.56 4.51
CA SER A 125 1.94 -10.93 4.20
C SER A 125 1.43 -11.12 2.76
N PRO A 126 0.45 -10.35 2.27
CA PRO A 126 0.02 -10.46 0.88
C PRO A 126 1.10 -10.01 -0.11
N SER A 127 1.95 -9.03 0.23
CA SER A 127 3.08 -8.64 -0.61
C SER A 127 4.09 -9.78 -0.73
N HIS A 128 4.46 -10.43 0.37
CA HIS A 128 5.33 -11.61 0.37
C HIS A 128 4.72 -12.76 -0.45
N THR A 129 3.45 -13.08 -0.20
CA THR A 129 2.77 -14.20 -0.86
C THR A 129 2.64 -14.02 -2.37
N CYS A 130 2.39 -12.79 -2.83
CA CYS A 130 2.22 -12.49 -4.26
C CYS A 130 3.51 -12.03 -4.94
N GLY A 131 4.59 -11.72 -4.22
CA GLY A 131 5.84 -11.22 -4.79
C GLY A 131 5.82 -9.70 -5.08
N ALA A 132 5.07 -8.92 -4.30
CA ALA A 132 5.09 -7.46 -4.35
C ALA A 132 6.08 -6.86 -3.38
N THR A 133 6.40 -5.59 -3.56
CA THR A 133 7.10 -4.75 -2.59
C THR A 133 6.08 -3.97 -1.77
N GLY A 134 5.86 -4.38 -0.52
CA GLY A 134 4.97 -3.69 0.42
C GLY A 134 5.77 -2.84 1.41
N LEU A 135 5.43 -1.57 1.54
CA LEU A 135 5.98 -0.71 2.58
C LEU A 135 4.99 -0.58 3.73
N ARG A 136 5.35 -1.13 4.88
CA ARG A 136 4.68 -0.87 6.16
C ARG A 136 5.43 0.23 6.90
N PRO A 137 4.94 1.47 6.87
CA PRO A 137 5.63 2.58 7.52
C PRO A 137 5.48 2.52 9.06
N THR A 138 6.18 3.40 9.73
CA THR A 138 6.01 3.62 11.17
C THR A 138 4.57 4.05 11.47
N PHE A 139 4.01 3.58 12.59
CA PHE A 139 2.71 3.99 13.09
C PHE A 139 2.63 5.53 13.20
N GLY A 140 1.52 6.11 12.74
CA GLY A 140 1.34 7.55 12.73
C GLY A 140 2.00 8.31 11.56
N SER A 141 2.72 7.63 10.66
CA SER A 141 3.34 8.31 9.51
C SER A 141 2.33 8.79 8.45
N ILE A 142 1.15 8.19 8.41
CA ILE A 142 0.08 8.52 7.46
C ILE A 142 -1.24 8.55 8.23
N SER A 143 -2.03 9.62 8.04
CA SER A 143 -3.38 9.70 8.60
C SER A 143 -4.26 8.56 8.09
N ARG A 144 -4.98 7.93 9.00
CA ARG A 144 -5.98 6.87 8.74
C ARG A 144 -7.40 7.43 8.58
N SER A 145 -7.54 8.75 8.54
CA SER A 145 -8.85 9.39 8.37
C SER A 145 -9.57 8.82 7.14
N GLY A 146 -10.82 8.40 7.33
CA GLY A 146 -11.63 7.74 6.30
C GLY A 146 -11.28 6.28 6.01
N ALA A 147 -10.43 5.65 6.82
CA ALA A 147 -10.19 4.21 6.78
C ALA A 147 -10.97 3.49 7.88
N MET A 148 -11.50 2.30 7.59
CA MET A 148 -12.03 1.41 8.63
C MET A 148 -10.89 1.02 9.57
N THR A 149 -11.06 1.24 10.84
CA THR A 149 -10.10 0.85 11.88
C THR A 149 -10.33 -0.59 12.31
N LEU A 150 -9.25 -1.40 12.37
CA LEU A 150 -9.24 -2.69 13.04
C LEU A 150 -8.61 -2.55 14.43
N SER A 151 -7.51 -1.82 14.54
CA SER A 151 -6.84 -1.52 15.81
C SER A 151 -6.33 -0.09 15.84
N TRP A 152 -6.83 0.71 16.77
CA TRP A 152 -6.46 2.12 16.91
C TRP A 152 -4.98 2.36 17.15
N SER A 153 -4.32 1.44 17.83
CA SER A 153 -2.90 1.55 18.20
C SER A 153 -1.93 0.85 17.25
N LEU A 154 -2.45 0.09 16.27
CA LEU A 154 -1.60 -0.75 15.41
C LEU A 154 -1.76 -0.48 13.92
N ASP A 155 -2.88 0.07 13.46
CA ASP A 155 -3.16 0.22 12.03
C ASP A 155 -2.24 1.25 11.37
N LYS A 156 -1.69 0.87 10.24
CA LYS A 156 -0.85 1.70 9.36
C LYS A 156 -1.38 1.63 7.93
N VAL A 157 -1.33 2.74 7.22
CA VAL A 157 -1.56 2.82 5.79
C VAL A 157 -0.21 2.69 5.08
N GLY A 158 -0.17 2.04 3.93
CA GLY A 158 1.07 1.96 3.16
C GLY A 158 0.89 1.51 1.72
N PRO A 159 1.86 1.84 0.85
CA PRO A 159 1.84 1.45 -0.55
C PRO A 159 2.28 -0.01 -0.76
N ILE A 160 1.72 -0.61 -1.79
CA ILE A 160 2.09 -1.91 -2.35
C ILE A 160 2.44 -1.67 -3.82
N CYS A 161 3.68 -1.92 -4.17
CA CYS A 161 4.29 -1.60 -5.46
C CYS A 161 5.07 -2.80 -6.00
N ARG A 162 5.78 -2.63 -7.13
CA ARG A 162 6.68 -3.65 -7.66
C ARG A 162 8.16 -3.38 -7.34
N SER A 163 8.49 -2.15 -6.93
CA SER A 163 9.85 -1.79 -6.50
C SER A 163 9.85 -0.98 -5.20
N ALA A 164 10.99 -0.95 -4.53
CA ALA A 164 11.19 -0.12 -3.33
C ALA A 164 11.21 1.38 -3.68
N GLU A 165 11.69 1.75 -4.87
CA GLU A 165 11.70 3.12 -5.34
C GLU A 165 10.29 3.65 -5.58
N ASP A 166 9.41 2.84 -6.21
CA ASP A 166 7.99 3.19 -6.36
C ASP A 166 7.32 3.35 -5.00
N ALA A 167 7.59 2.43 -4.06
CA ALA A 167 7.03 2.51 -2.71
C ALA A 167 7.45 3.78 -1.97
N ALA A 168 8.72 4.19 -2.10
CA ALA A 168 9.23 5.42 -1.53
C ALA A 168 8.61 6.65 -2.21
N THR A 169 8.46 6.64 -3.53
CA THR A 169 7.81 7.70 -4.29
C THR A 169 6.36 7.88 -3.86
N VAL A 170 5.58 6.81 -3.82
CA VAL A 170 4.17 6.88 -3.37
C VAL A 170 4.09 7.35 -1.93
N PHE A 171 4.94 6.82 -1.04
CA PHE A 171 4.97 7.22 0.37
C PHE A 171 5.25 8.71 0.54
N ALA A 172 6.15 9.29 -0.26
CA ALA A 172 6.44 10.73 -0.24
C ALA A 172 5.20 11.62 -0.48
N TYR A 173 4.22 11.11 -1.23
CA TYR A 173 2.98 11.85 -1.52
C TYR A 173 1.87 11.63 -0.49
N ILE A 174 1.85 10.49 0.19
CA ILE A 174 0.74 10.12 1.08
C ILE A 174 1.05 10.29 2.57
N HIS A 175 2.31 10.48 2.96
CA HIS A 175 2.67 10.67 4.37
C HIS A 175 2.14 11.99 4.95
N GLY A 176 2.02 12.05 6.27
CA GLY A 176 1.56 13.23 7.00
C GLY A 176 0.17 13.09 7.62
N THR A 177 -0.38 14.21 8.08
CA THR A 177 -1.65 14.28 8.80
C THR A 177 -2.65 15.25 8.13
N ASP A 178 -3.92 15.10 8.47
CA ASP A 178 -5.02 16.03 8.22
C ASP A 178 -5.67 16.51 9.53
N ASP A 179 -4.98 16.31 10.65
CA ASP A 179 -5.42 16.64 12.02
C ASP A 179 -6.71 15.93 12.49
N LYS A 180 -7.21 14.96 11.71
CA LYS A 180 -8.37 14.14 12.05
C LYS A 180 -7.99 12.78 12.65
N ASP A 181 -6.77 12.33 12.42
CA ASP A 181 -6.18 11.16 13.09
C ASP A 181 -5.19 11.65 14.16
N ALA A 182 -5.60 11.61 15.41
CA ALA A 182 -4.80 12.09 16.54
C ALA A 182 -3.44 11.36 16.71
N SER A 183 -3.27 10.20 16.06
CA SER A 183 -2.00 9.46 16.08
C SER A 183 -1.06 9.86 14.95
N ALA A 184 -1.55 10.57 13.93
CA ALA A 184 -0.73 10.94 12.79
C ALA A 184 0.13 12.18 13.11
N VAL A 185 1.39 12.13 12.69
CA VAL A 185 2.35 13.21 12.90
C VAL A 185 3.01 13.63 11.59
N ASN A 186 3.28 14.92 11.45
CA ASN A 186 4.08 15.40 10.35
C ASN A 186 5.56 15.14 10.63
N ALA A 187 6.19 14.33 9.80
CA ALA A 187 7.62 14.07 9.83
C ALA A 187 8.18 14.22 8.42
N ALA A 188 9.39 14.78 8.31
CA ALA A 188 10.04 14.90 7.01
C ALA A 188 10.40 13.51 6.46
N PHE A 189 10.14 13.31 5.18
CA PHE A 189 10.59 12.13 4.45
C PHE A 189 11.48 12.57 3.28
N ASN A 190 12.76 12.25 3.37
CA ASN A 190 13.78 12.63 2.39
C ASN A 190 14.36 11.37 1.74
N TYR A 191 13.71 10.89 0.68
CA TYR A 191 14.20 9.76 -0.08
C TYR A 191 15.34 10.18 -1.02
N LYS A 192 16.44 9.43 -0.99
CA LYS A 192 17.60 9.60 -1.88
C LYS A 192 17.88 8.28 -2.58
N SER A 193 17.45 8.15 -3.85
CA SER A 193 17.60 6.93 -4.64
C SER A 193 19.04 6.50 -4.91
N LYS A 194 19.99 7.44 -4.85
CA LYS A 194 21.42 7.23 -5.19
C LYS A 194 22.34 7.12 -3.97
N THR A 195 21.84 6.75 -2.81
CA THR A 195 22.72 6.51 -1.64
C THR A 195 23.54 5.25 -1.88
N GLY A 196 24.87 5.37 -1.91
CA GLY A 196 25.76 4.24 -2.10
C GLY A 196 25.67 3.25 -0.93
N VAL A 197 25.33 2.00 -1.20
CA VAL A 197 25.16 0.94 -0.16
C VAL A 197 26.44 0.73 0.64
N LYS A 198 27.61 0.95 0.00
CA LYS A 198 28.94 0.79 0.64
C LYS A 198 29.17 1.75 1.82
N THR A 199 28.46 2.87 1.88
CA THR A 199 28.58 3.86 2.97
C THR A 199 27.66 3.56 4.15
N LEU A 200 26.76 2.59 4.01
CA LEU A 200 25.78 2.27 5.06
C LEU A 200 26.35 1.27 6.07
N ARG A 201 26.08 1.49 7.35
CA ARG A 201 26.25 0.49 8.40
C ARG A 201 25.00 -0.35 8.51
N ILE A 202 25.04 -1.57 8.02
CA ILE A 202 23.88 -2.48 8.00
C ILE A 202 24.03 -3.45 9.17
N GLY A 203 23.04 -3.43 10.09
CA GLY A 203 22.90 -4.40 11.16
C GLY A 203 21.90 -5.50 10.77
N TYR A 204 22.08 -6.69 11.35
CA TYR A 204 21.14 -7.81 11.17
C TYR A 204 21.03 -8.64 12.45
N ALA A 205 19.87 -9.29 12.64
CA ALA A 205 19.61 -10.16 13.78
C ALA A 205 20.18 -11.56 13.52
N LYS A 206 21.47 -11.77 13.82
CA LYS A 206 22.21 -13.00 13.52
C LYS A 206 21.46 -14.28 13.90
N ASN A 207 20.96 -14.37 15.14
CA ASN A 207 20.27 -15.57 15.64
C ASN A 207 18.97 -15.89 14.84
N HIS A 208 18.34 -14.89 14.26
CA HIS A 208 17.15 -15.08 13.40
C HIS A 208 17.54 -15.64 12.02
N PHE A 209 18.60 -15.09 11.45
CA PHE A 209 19.09 -15.51 10.12
C PHE A 209 19.74 -16.89 10.15
N ASP A 210 20.48 -17.24 11.19
CA ASP A 210 21.14 -18.55 11.32
C ASP A 210 20.15 -19.73 11.43
N ARG A 211 18.92 -19.47 11.88
CA ARG A 211 17.87 -20.47 12.02
C ARG A 211 16.98 -20.67 10.80
N ASN A 212 17.09 -19.81 9.80
CA ASN A 212 16.20 -19.77 8.65
C ASN A 212 17.00 -19.82 7.34
N SER A 213 16.86 -20.92 6.56
CA SER A 213 17.59 -21.12 5.30
C SER A 213 17.33 -20.03 4.24
N LEU A 214 16.09 -19.51 4.17
CA LEU A 214 15.74 -18.39 3.27
C LEU A 214 16.39 -17.09 3.72
N ALA A 215 16.42 -16.82 5.03
CA ALA A 215 17.11 -15.67 5.58
C ALA A 215 18.63 -15.74 5.36
N ASN A 216 19.20 -16.95 5.35
CA ASN A 216 20.61 -17.18 5.06
C ASN A 216 20.99 -16.84 3.61
N SER A 217 20.11 -17.13 2.64
CA SER A 217 20.28 -16.72 1.25
C SER A 217 20.30 -15.18 1.11
N PHE A 218 19.32 -14.50 1.73
CA PHE A 218 19.26 -13.04 1.77
C PHE A 218 20.48 -12.41 2.45
N TYR A 219 20.99 -13.02 3.52
CA TYR A 219 22.19 -12.56 4.20
C TYR A 219 23.45 -12.66 3.33
N LYS A 220 23.60 -13.74 2.55
CA LYS A 220 24.70 -13.88 1.59
C LYS A 220 24.67 -12.79 0.52
N GLU A 221 23.47 -12.45 0.07
CA GLU A 221 23.25 -11.38 -0.90
C GLU A 221 23.62 -10.00 -0.32
N LEU A 222 23.19 -9.70 0.90
CA LEU A 222 23.56 -8.48 1.63
C LEU A 222 25.07 -8.33 1.81
N ILE A 223 25.79 -9.41 2.11
CA ILE A 223 27.27 -9.40 2.20
C ILE A 223 27.90 -9.15 0.83
N SER A 224 27.32 -9.69 -0.23
CA SER A 224 27.85 -9.49 -1.59
C SER A 224 27.77 -8.03 -2.06
N LEU A 225 26.76 -7.29 -1.60
CA LEU A 225 26.59 -5.86 -1.91
C LEU A 225 27.62 -4.96 -1.22
N LYS A 226 28.37 -5.46 -0.23
CA LYS A 226 29.43 -4.74 0.50
C LYS A 226 30.82 -4.89 -0.12
N LYS A 227 30.99 -5.82 -1.06
CA LYS A 227 32.23 -6.01 -1.82
C LYS A 227 32.24 -5.13 -3.07
#